data_9e46b41b357c5067e5f658b9fdbec0c1
#
_entry.id   9e46b41b357c5067e5f658b9fdbec0c1
#
_cell.length_a   1.000
_cell.length_b   1.000
_cell.length_c   1.000
_cell.angle_alpha   90.00
_cell.angle_beta   90.00
_cell.angle_gamma   90.00
#
_symmetry.space_group_name_H-M   'P 1'
#
loop_
_entity.id
_entity.type
_entity.pdbx_description
1 polymer ?
#
loop_
_entity_poly.entity_id
_entity_poly.type
_entity_poly.pdbx_seq_one_letter_code
_entity_poly.pdbx_strand_id
1 'polypeptide(L)'
;LDTTHTLRPSDEFGPGRARHRVRDRFGESTLESIGLDDDSPAVQAAGAILAYVEDTGLGVSAAMSRLQHYRPDDHLDLDATTQRNLELVETMQGGSDGSLFDTIDATVSSPGRRLLREWITRPRRDRDLLARRHDAVESLASAALAREALRDCLADAYDLERLASRAASGSADAGDLLSVANTLAVLPALEEAIDGTPLANSPLPEVLAKPDRAAAADLRAELDEAL
;
A
#
# COMPACT_ATOMS: atom_id res chain seq x y z
N LEU A 1 -1.88 -27.25 -16.82
CA LEU A 1 -0.78 -26.79 -15.98
C LEU A 1 -0.41 -27.91 -15.02
N ASP A 2 0.75 -28.54 -15.22
CA ASP A 2 1.34 -29.45 -14.23
C ASP A 2 1.71 -28.63 -12.99
N THR A 3 0.92 -28.77 -11.95
CA THR A 3 1.16 -28.07 -10.68
C THR A 3 1.90 -29.02 -9.75
N THR A 4 3.10 -28.65 -9.35
CA THR A 4 3.84 -29.41 -8.33
C THR A 4 3.24 -29.11 -6.96
N HIS A 5 2.75 -30.14 -6.27
CA HIS A 5 2.20 -30.03 -4.92
C HIS A 5 3.28 -30.41 -3.91
N THR A 6 3.57 -29.51 -2.97
CA THR A 6 4.44 -29.78 -1.84
C THR A 6 3.60 -29.95 -0.58
N LEU A 7 3.62 -31.16 -0.01
CA LEU A 7 2.92 -31.44 1.25
C LEU A 7 3.73 -30.93 2.43
N ARG A 8 3.06 -30.23 3.35
CA ARG A 8 3.66 -29.73 4.58
C ARG A 8 3.00 -30.38 5.80
N PRO A 9 3.73 -30.56 6.91
CA PRO A 9 3.17 -31.08 8.14
C PRO A 9 1.99 -30.25 8.64
N SER A 10 0.94 -30.92 9.13
CA SER A 10 -0.28 -30.23 9.61
C SER A 10 -0.04 -29.33 10.81
N ASP A 11 1.00 -29.56 11.57
CA ASP A 11 1.37 -28.75 12.74
C ASP A 11 1.93 -27.36 12.36
N GLU A 12 2.39 -27.18 11.13
CA GLU A 12 2.77 -25.85 10.61
C GLU A 12 1.57 -24.91 10.45
N PHE A 13 0.38 -25.49 10.22
CA PHE A 13 -0.89 -24.77 10.18
C PHE A 13 -1.53 -24.60 11.55
N GLY A 14 -0.87 -25.08 12.63
CA GLY A 14 -1.39 -24.95 14.00
C GLY A 14 -1.49 -23.47 14.41
N PRO A 15 -2.65 -23.04 15.01
CA PRO A 15 -2.90 -21.63 15.32
C PRO A 15 -1.77 -20.97 16.11
N GLY A 16 -1.28 -21.62 17.16
CA GLY A 16 -0.24 -21.08 18.03
C GLY A 16 1.09 -20.82 17.32
N ARG A 17 1.55 -21.78 16.48
CA ARG A 17 2.80 -21.63 15.72
C ARG A 17 2.65 -20.59 14.61
N ALA A 18 1.54 -20.61 13.91
CA ALA A 18 1.26 -19.67 12.83
C ALA A 18 1.23 -18.23 13.35
N ARG A 19 0.48 -17.99 14.43
CA ARG A 19 0.43 -16.70 15.11
C ARG A 19 1.81 -16.20 15.53
N HIS A 20 2.59 -17.06 16.19
CA HIS A 20 3.92 -16.69 16.64
C HIS A 20 4.81 -16.25 15.47
N ARG A 21 4.86 -17.01 14.38
CA ARG A 21 5.63 -16.63 13.18
C ARG A 21 5.19 -15.30 12.56
N VAL A 22 3.87 -15.08 12.48
CA VAL A 22 3.33 -13.84 11.92
C VAL A 22 3.72 -12.64 12.78
N ARG A 23 3.59 -12.74 14.10
CA ARG A 23 3.95 -11.68 15.04
C ARG A 23 5.46 -11.43 15.08
N ASP A 24 6.24 -12.49 15.08
CA ASP A 24 7.71 -12.41 15.08
C ASP A 24 8.22 -11.70 13.80
N ARG A 25 7.55 -11.95 12.67
CA ARG A 25 7.94 -11.37 11.37
C ARG A 25 7.43 -9.95 11.15
N PHE A 26 6.21 -9.63 11.56
CA PHE A 26 5.54 -8.36 11.24
C PHE A 26 5.25 -7.47 12.46
N GLY A 27 5.55 -7.94 13.66
CA GLY A 27 5.32 -7.23 14.94
C GLY A 27 4.08 -7.72 15.70
N GLU A 28 4.13 -7.57 17.03
CA GLU A 28 3.10 -8.08 17.95
C GLU A 28 1.70 -7.51 17.70
N SER A 29 1.59 -6.23 17.33
CA SER A 29 0.31 -5.55 17.09
C SER A 29 -0.23 -5.70 15.66
N THR A 30 0.49 -6.40 14.78
CA THR A 30 0.13 -6.48 13.36
C THR A 30 -1.26 -7.06 13.14
N LEU A 31 -1.61 -8.17 13.80
CA LEU A 31 -2.89 -8.84 13.61
C LEU A 31 -4.07 -7.96 14.04
N GLU A 32 -3.95 -7.25 15.16
CA GLU A 32 -4.96 -6.29 15.61
C GLU A 32 -5.12 -5.13 14.63
N SER A 33 -4.01 -4.61 14.12
CA SER A 33 -4.01 -3.47 13.20
C SER A 33 -4.68 -3.76 11.87
N ILE A 34 -4.69 -5.02 11.42
CA ILE A 34 -5.35 -5.46 10.19
C ILE A 34 -6.71 -6.15 10.42
N GLY A 35 -7.18 -6.18 11.67
CA GLY A 35 -8.48 -6.73 12.04
C GLY A 35 -8.59 -8.25 11.84
N LEU A 36 -7.52 -8.98 12.16
CA LEU A 36 -7.50 -10.45 12.15
C LEU A 36 -7.44 -11.02 13.56
N ASP A 37 -8.32 -11.97 13.84
CA ASP A 37 -8.24 -12.79 15.03
C ASP A 37 -7.02 -13.72 14.98
N ASP A 38 -6.36 -13.89 16.11
CA ASP A 38 -5.14 -14.69 16.27
C ASP A 38 -5.23 -16.13 15.74
N ASP A 39 -6.40 -16.74 15.85
CA ASP A 39 -6.64 -18.13 15.46
C ASP A 39 -7.39 -18.25 14.13
N SER A 40 -7.50 -17.15 13.37
CA SER A 40 -8.19 -17.16 12.08
C SER A 40 -7.49 -18.06 11.06
N PRO A 41 -8.23 -18.69 10.13
CA PRO A 41 -7.64 -19.48 9.05
C PRO A 41 -6.64 -18.69 8.19
N ALA A 42 -6.84 -17.37 8.06
CA ALA A 42 -5.94 -16.49 7.34
C ALA A 42 -4.57 -16.39 8.03
N VAL A 43 -4.52 -16.29 9.36
CA VAL A 43 -3.29 -16.31 10.14
C VAL A 43 -2.58 -17.65 10.03
N GLN A 44 -3.34 -18.75 10.08
CA GLN A 44 -2.80 -20.10 9.93
C GLN A 44 -2.15 -20.30 8.55
N ALA A 45 -2.82 -19.85 7.50
CA ALA A 45 -2.27 -19.89 6.14
C ALA A 45 -1.02 -19.03 5.99
N ALA A 46 -1.03 -17.80 6.51
CA ALA A 46 0.11 -16.90 6.48
C ALA A 46 1.33 -17.49 7.22
N GLY A 47 1.13 -18.06 8.42
CA GLY A 47 2.18 -18.71 9.19
C GLY A 47 2.77 -19.94 8.48
N ALA A 48 1.97 -20.72 7.78
CA ALA A 48 2.44 -21.85 6.99
C ALA A 48 3.24 -21.40 5.75
N ILE A 49 2.82 -20.32 5.08
CA ILE A 49 3.57 -19.73 3.97
C ILE A 49 4.93 -19.20 4.46
N LEU A 50 4.97 -18.52 5.59
CA LEU A 50 6.23 -18.06 6.19
C LEU A 50 7.17 -19.22 6.48
N ALA A 51 6.66 -20.31 7.10
CA ALA A 51 7.46 -21.51 7.33
C ALA A 51 8.05 -22.08 6.04
N TYR A 52 7.25 -22.16 4.99
CA TYR A 52 7.70 -22.65 3.69
C TYR A 52 8.81 -21.77 3.09
N VAL A 53 8.63 -20.45 3.14
CA VAL A 53 9.62 -19.49 2.61
C VAL A 53 10.93 -19.54 3.40
N GLU A 54 10.87 -19.69 4.72
CA GLU A 54 12.04 -19.84 5.58
C GLU A 54 12.81 -21.13 5.26
N ASP A 55 12.12 -22.26 5.12
CA ASP A 55 12.73 -23.56 4.83
C ASP A 55 13.35 -23.63 3.43
N THR A 56 12.76 -22.94 2.46
CA THR A 56 13.29 -22.95 1.07
C THR A 56 14.48 -22.03 0.87
N GLY A 57 14.82 -21.20 1.85
CA GLY A 57 16.03 -20.37 1.85
C GLY A 57 16.08 -19.31 0.74
N LEU A 58 14.92 -18.97 0.14
CA LEU A 58 14.83 -18.05 -1.00
C LEU A 58 15.14 -16.59 -0.66
N GLY A 59 15.48 -16.26 0.59
CA GLY A 59 15.75 -14.89 1.04
C GLY A 59 14.53 -13.94 0.94
N VAL A 60 13.41 -14.46 0.43
CA VAL A 60 12.18 -13.69 0.16
C VAL A 60 11.54 -13.21 1.47
N SER A 61 11.76 -13.92 2.59
CA SER A 61 11.23 -13.50 3.89
C SER A 61 11.72 -12.10 4.27
N ALA A 62 12.95 -11.74 3.94
CA ALA A 62 13.49 -10.41 4.21
C ALA A 62 12.74 -9.30 3.44
N ALA A 63 12.23 -9.60 2.26
CA ALA A 63 11.48 -8.67 1.42
C ALA A 63 10.01 -8.51 1.82
N MET A 64 9.47 -9.41 2.66
CA MET A 64 8.09 -9.32 3.17
C MET A 64 8.02 -8.31 4.31
N SER A 65 7.76 -7.05 4.02
CA SER A 65 7.74 -5.96 5.01
C SER A 65 6.35 -5.72 5.62
N ARG A 66 5.27 -6.22 4.99
CA ARG A 66 3.90 -5.90 5.38
C ARG A 66 2.95 -7.06 5.17
N LEU A 67 2.06 -7.29 6.15
CA LEU A 67 0.91 -8.18 6.04
C LEU A 67 -0.34 -7.34 5.81
N GLN A 68 -1.18 -7.75 4.87
CA GLN A 68 -2.46 -7.10 4.59
C GLN A 68 -3.58 -8.13 4.64
N HIS A 69 -4.70 -7.76 5.26
CA HIS A 69 -5.90 -8.57 5.25
C HIS A 69 -6.68 -8.29 3.96
N TYR A 70 -6.70 -9.26 3.05
CA TYR A 70 -7.51 -9.21 1.84
C TYR A 70 -8.81 -9.99 2.04
N ARG A 71 -9.93 -9.30 1.87
CA ARG A 71 -11.26 -9.90 1.86
C ARG A 71 -11.82 -9.83 0.45
N PRO A 72 -12.01 -10.96 -0.22
CA PRO A 72 -12.60 -10.97 -1.58
C PRO A 72 -13.96 -10.27 -1.62
N ASP A 73 -14.79 -10.44 -0.58
CA ASP A 73 -16.13 -9.85 -0.49
C ASP A 73 -16.15 -8.32 -0.42
N ASP A 74 -15.04 -7.69 -0.05
CA ASP A 74 -14.91 -6.23 0.01
C ASP A 74 -14.78 -5.60 -1.38
N HIS A 75 -14.51 -6.39 -2.40
CA HIS A 75 -14.27 -5.94 -3.76
C HIS A 75 -15.31 -6.49 -4.74
N LEU A 76 -15.51 -5.77 -5.82
CA LEU A 76 -16.23 -6.31 -6.97
C LEU A 76 -15.32 -7.34 -7.66
N ASP A 77 -15.83 -8.54 -7.84
CA ASP A 77 -15.10 -9.59 -8.53
C ASP A 77 -15.08 -9.29 -10.04
N LEU A 78 -13.91 -8.95 -10.53
CA LEU A 78 -13.64 -8.67 -11.94
C LEU A 78 -12.53 -9.63 -12.40
N ASP A 79 -12.90 -10.69 -13.08
CA ASP A 79 -11.92 -11.61 -13.65
C ASP A 79 -11.07 -10.94 -14.76
N ALA A 80 -9.98 -11.58 -15.14
CA ALA A 80 -9.07 -11.06 -16.16
C ALA A 80 -9.75 -10.84 -17.52
N THR A 81 -10.73 -11.65 -17.86
CA THR A 81 -11.50 -11.54 -19.10
C THR A 81 -12.39 -10.30 -19.07
N THR A 82 -13.10 -10.11 -17.96
CA THR A 82 -13.94 -8.92 -17.74
C THR A 82 -13.11 -7.63 -17.75
N GLN A 83 -11.95 -7.63 -17.05
CA GLN A 83 -11.05 -6.46 -17.02
C GLN A 83 -10.55 -6.09 -18.43
N ARG A 84 -10.21 -7.11 -19.25
CA ARG A 84 -9.79 -6.91 -20.65
C ARG A 84 -10.93 -6.43 -21.54
N ASN A 85 -12.12 -7.01 -21.41
CA ASN A 85 -13.28 -6.62 -22.22
C ASN A 85 -13.75 -5.19 -21.91
N LEU A 86 -13.56 -4.73 -20.66
CA LEU A 86 -13.83 -3.36 -20.24
C LEU A 86 -12.67 -2.41 -20.54
N GLU A 87 -11.57 -2.92 -21.08
CA GLU A 87 -10.35 -2.15 -21.36
C GLU A 87 -9.87 -1.30 -20.18
N LEU A 88 -9.89 -1.90 -18.97
CA LEU A 88 -9.60 -1.15 -17.75
C LEU A 88 -8.15 -0.66 -17.68
N VAL A 89 -7.18 -1.48 -18.06
CA VAL A 89 -5.73 -1.18 -17.98
C VAL A 89 -4.99 -1.51 -19.28
N GLU A 90 -5.60 -2.31 -20.15
CA GLU A 90 -5.08 -2.72 -21.45
C GLU A 90 -6.23 -2.72 -22.45
N THR A 91 -5.97 -2.30 -23.67
CA THR A 91 -6.96 -2.35 -24.77
C THR A 91 -7.05 -3.74 -25.39
N MET A 92 -8.14 -4.06 -26.09
CA MET A 92 -8.29 -5.34 -26.78
C MET A 92 -7.25 -5.54 -27.90
N GLN A 93 -6.67 -4.45 -28.40
CA GLN A 93 -5.63 -4.47 -29.43
C GLN A 93 -4.22 -4.72 -28.85
N GLY A 94 -4.09 -4.74 -27.51
CA GLY A 94 -2.82 -4.80 -26.79
C GLY A 94 -2.24 -3.41 -26.55
N GLY A 95 -1.59 -3.24 -25.39
CA GLY A 95 -1.07 -1.95 -24.95
C GLY A 95 -2.01 -1.22 -24.00
N SER A 96 -1.51 -0.15 -23.39
CA SER A 96 -2.23 0.63 -22.38
C SER A 96 -2.93 1.86 -22.97
N ASP A 97 -2.46 2.35 -24.12
CA ASP A 97 -2.92 3.59 -24.73
C ASP A 97 -4.40 3.51 -25.10
N GLY A 98 -5.23 4.41 -24.56
CA GLY A 98 -6.67 4.43 -24.74
C GLY A 98 -7.47 3.56 -23.78
N SER A 99 -6.82 2.87 -22.82
CA SER A 99 -7.52 2.19 -21.73
C SER A 99 -8.19 3.20 -20.79
N LEU A 100 -9.13 2.73 -19.95
CA LEU A 100 -9.73 3.57 -18.91
C LEU A 100 -8.65 4.18 -18.01
N PHE A 101 -7.68 3.37 -17.57
CA PHE A 101 -6.56 3.82 -16.74
C PHE A 101 -5.77 4.92 -17.40
N ASP A 102 -5.35 4.74 -18.65
CA ASP A 102 -4.59 5.73 -19.42
C ASP A 102 -5.36 7.06 -19.57
N THR A 103 -6.67 6.95 -19.83
CA THR A 103 -7.54 8.13 -20.04
C THR A 103 -7.69 9.00 -18.78
N ILE A 104 -7.74 8.39 -17.59
CA ILE A 104 -7.98 9.12 -16.32
C ILE A 104 -6.73 9.31 -15.48
N ASP A 105 -5.58 8.75 -15.87
CA ASP A 105 -4.34 8.87 -15.11
C ASP A 105 -3.77 10.29 -15.21
N ALA A 106 -4.07 11.08 -14.18
CA ALA A 106 -3.47 12.38 -13.96
C ALA A 106 -2.62 12.39 -12.68
N THR A 107 -2.13 11.23 -12.26
CA THR A 107 -1.31 11.11 -11.04
C THR A 107 0.06 11.75 -11.22
N VAL A 108 0.61 12.31 -10.14
CA VAL A 108 1.92 12.98 -10.14
C VAL A 108 3.01 12.16 -9.45
N SER A 109 2.65 11.02 -8.84
CA SER A 109 3.60 10.16 -8.13
C SER A 109 3.42 8.68 -8.48
N SER A 110 4.50 7.91 -8.42
CA SER A 110 4.48 6.46 -8.70
C SER A 110 3.55 5.68 -7.75
N PRO A 111 3.55 5.92 -6.41
CA PRO A 111 2.59 5.25 -5.53
C PRO A 111 1.14 5.63 -5.83
N GLY A 112 0.87 6.89 -6.19
CA GLY A 112 -0.47 7.33 -6.60
C GLY A 112 -0.96 6.61 -7.86
N ARG A 113 -0.08 6.46 -8.86
CA ARG A 113 -0.37 5.70 -10.09
C ARG A 113 -0.70 4.24 -9.81
N ARG A 114 0.09 3.60 -8.93
CA ARG A 114 -0.16 2.22 -8.52
C ARG A 114 -1.50 2.07 -7.80
N LEU A 115 -1.82 2.98 -6.88
CA LEU A 115 -3.09 2.98 -6.15
C LEU A 115 -4.29 3.20 -7.08
N LEU A 116 -4.20 4.11 -8.04
CA LEU A 116 -5.25 4.34 -9.03
C LEU A 116 -5.51 3.07 -9.86
N ARG A 117 -4.45 2.40 -10.32
CA ARG A 117 -4.56 1.12 -11.03
C ARG A 117 -5.25 0.05 -10.19
N GLU A 118 -4.88 -0.06 -8.91
CA GLU A 118 -5.51 -0.99 -7.97
C GLU A 118 -7.01 -0.69 -7.81
N TRP A 119 -7.39 0.56 -7.65
CA TRP A 119 -8.80 0.94 -7.49
C TRP A 119 -9.65 0.63 -8.72
N ILE A 120 -9.08 0.76 -9.92
CA ILE A 120 -9.77 0.44 -11.17
C ILE A 120 -9.92 -1.08 -11.34
N THR A 121 -8.88 -1.85 -11.04
CA THR A 121 -8.89 -3.31 -11.23
C THR A 121 -9.57 -4.06 -10.10
N ARG A 122 -9.69 -3.45 -8.91
CA ARG A 122 -10.30 -4.01 -7.69
C ARG A 122 -11.22 -3.00 -7.02
N PRO A 123 -12.36 -2.64 -7.66
CA PRO A 123 -13.28 -1.66 -7.09
C PRO A 123 -13.86 -2.15 -5.75
N ARG A 124 -13.91 -1.25 -4.77
CA ARG A 124 -14.50 -1.54 -3.46
C ARG A 124 -16.02 -1.60 -3.56
N ARG A 125 -16.65 -2.42 -2.69
CA ARG A 125 -18.11 -2.52 -2.56
C ARG A 125 -18.67 -1.74 -1.38
N ASP A 126 -17.80 -1.26 -0.50
CA ASP A 126 -18.17 -0.51 0.70
C ASP A 126 -18.68 0.89 0.30
N ARG A 127 -19.98 1.11 0.52
CA ARG A 127 -20.67 2.36 0.14
C ARG A 127 -20.19 3.55 0.94
N ASP A 128 -19.90 3.36 2.24
CA ASP A 128 -19.48 4.45 3.11
C ASP A 128 -18.06 4.91 2.76
N LEU A 129 -17.19 3.95 2.44
CA LEU A 129 -15.85 4.25 1.92
C LEU A 129 -15.92 4.99 0.58
N LEU A 130 -16.80 4.55 -0.33
CA LEU A 130 -16.97 5.19 -1.64
C LEU A 130 -17.55 6.60 -1.50
N ALA A 131 -18.54 6.81 -0.63
CA ALA A 131 -19.09 8.14 -0.35
C ALA A 131 -17.99 9.09 0.17
N ARG A 132 -17.20 8.67 1.16
CA ARG A 132 -16.07 9.48 1.67
C ARG A 132 -15.03 9.80 0.60
N ARG A 133 -14.76 8.87 -0.33
CA ARG A 133 -13.87 9.16 -1.48
C ARG A 133 -14.45 10.20 -2.41
N HIS A 134 -15.77 10.13 -2.69
CA HIS A 134 -16.46 11.14 -3.49
C HIS A 134 -16.45 12.51 -2.83
N ASP A 135 -16.69 12.58 -1.51
CA ASP A 135 -16.63 13.82 -0.75
C ASP A 135 -15.22 14.45 -0.80
N ALA A 136 -14.17 13.62 -0.71
CA ALA A 136 -12.79 14.09 -0.86
C ALA A 136 -12.51 14.61 -2.29
N VAL A 137 -13.00 13.93 -3.31
CA VAL A 137 -12.85 14.36 -4.72
C VAL A 137 -13.60 15.66 -4.96
N GLU A 138 -14.83 15.82 -4.46
CA GLU A 138 -15.61 17.05 -4.58
C GLU A 138 -14.91 18.22 -3.89
N SER A 139 -14.37 17.99 -2.69
CA SER A 139 -13.62 18.99 -1.94
C SER A 139 -12.36 19.44 -2.72
N LEU A 140 -11.60 18.50 -3.27
CA LEU A 140 -10.42 18.78 -4.10
C LEU A 140 -10.80 19.46 -5.42
N ALA A 141 -11.91 19.09 -6.04
CA ALA A 141 -12.39 19.74 -7.28
C ALA A 141 -12.73 21.21 -7.04
N SER A 142 -13.32 21.50 -5.88
CA SER A 142 -13.74 22.84 -5.49
C SER A 142 -12.61 23.75 -5.01
N ALA A 143 -11.47 23.18 -4.55
CA ALA A 143 -10.34 23.89 -3.96
C ALA A 143 -9.11 23.85 -4.88
N ALA A 144 -9.18 24.54 -6.04
CA ALA A 144 -8.17 24.44 -7.09
C ALA A 144 -6.73 24.76 -6.62
N LEU A 145 -6.54 25.85 -5.86
CA LEU A 145 -5.22 26.25 -5.37
C LEU A 145 -4.63 25.24 -4.37
N ALA A 146 -5.44 24.79 -3.42
CA ALA A 146 -5.00 23.78 -2.45
C ALA A 146 -4.71 22.43 -3.14
N ARG A 147 -5.50 22.04 -4.15
CA ARG A 147 -5.25 20.86 -4.96
C ARG A 147 -3.92 20.94 -5.69
N GLU A 148 -3.60 22.07 -6.32
CA GLU A 148 -2.29 22.26 -6.99
C GLU A 148 -1.14 22.18 -5.98
N ALA A 149 -1.23 22.85 -4.82
CA ALA A 149 -0.22 22.76 -3.77
C ALA A 149 0.00 21.32 -3.30
N LEU A 150 -1.07 20.55 -3.08
CA LEU A 150 -0.98 19.12 -2.75
C LEU A 150 -0.30 18.30 -3.88
N ARG A 151 -0.60 18.60 -5.13
CA ARG A 151 0.00 17.91 -6.28
C ARG A 151 1.49 18.20 -6.38
N ASP A 152 1.90 19.45 -6.15
CA ASP A 152 3.31 19.83 -6.14
C ASP A 152 4.06 19.09 -5.03
N CYS A 153 3.52 19.05 -3.80
CA CYS A 153 4.10 18.25 -2.72
C CYS A 153 4.20 16.75 -3.07
N LEU A 154 3.15 16.17 -3.66
CA LEU A 154 3.12 14.74 -4.00
C LEU A 154 4.04 14.37 -5.17
N ALA A 155 4.41 15.32 -6.03
CA ALA A 155 5.34 15.09 -7.12
C ALA A 155 6.75 14.73 -6.62
N ASP A 156 7.12 15.23 -5.44
CA ASP A 156 8.40 14.95 -4.80
C ASP A 156 8.40 13.67 -3.94
N ALA A 157 7.25 12.98 -3.84
CA ALA A 157 7.12 11.77 -3.05
C ALA A 157 7.58 10.52 -3.84
N TYR A 158 8.57 9.82 -3.31
CA TYR A 158 9.05 8.55 -3.83
C TYR A 158 8.25 7.38 -3.29
N ASP A 159 8.41 6.19 -3.89
CA ASP A 159 7.75 4.95 -3.47
C ASP A 159 8.42 4.36 -2.22
N LEU A 160 7.95 4.78 -1.03
CA LEU A 160 8.47 4.33 0.26
C LEU A 160 8.37 2.80 0.44
N GLU A 161 7.33 2.13 -0.08
CA GLU A 161 7.22 0.67 0.03
C GLU A 161 8.36 -0.03 -0.71
N ARG A 162 8.69 0.44 -1.91
CA ARG A 162 9.79 -0.09 -2.69
C ARG A 162 11.14 0.20 -2.04
N LEU A 163 11.32 1.42 -1.54
CA LEU A 163 12.56 1.82 -0.86
C LEU A 163 12.76 1.04 0.45
N ALA A 164 11.70 0.87 1.25
CA ALA A 164 11.73 0.06 2.47
C ALA A 164 12.05 -1.43 2.16
N SER A 165 11.49 -1.99 1.09
CA SER A 165 11.81 -3.36 0.67
C SER A 165 13.28 -3.52 0.26
N ARG A 166 13.85 -2.52 -0.43
CA ARG A 166 15.28 -2.52 -0.77
C ARG A 166 16.17 -2.40 0.48
N ALA A 167 15.79 -1.54 1.41
CA ALA A 167 16.50 -1.41 2.70
C ALA A 167 16.45 -2.72 3.50
N ALA A 168 15.28 -3.34 3.61
CA ALA A 168 15.12 -4.63 4.30
C ALA A 168 15.91 -5.78 3.69
N SER A 169 16.09 -5.77 2.35
CA SER A 169 16.90 -6.78 1.64
C SER A 169 18.41 -6.46 1.61
N GLY A 170 18.83 -5.34 2.19
CA GLY A 170 20.24 -4.90 2.16
C GLY A 170 20.73 -4.44 0.79
N SER A 171 19.81 -4.14 -0.14
CA SER A 171 20.13 -3.70 -1.51
C SER A 171 19.92 -2.19 -1.73
N ALA A 172 19.55 -1.45 -0.68
CA ALA A 172 19.41 0.00 -0.74
C ALA A 172 20.80 0.66 -0.78
N ASP A 173 20.92 1.70 -1.59
CA ASP A 173 22.10 2.58 -1.63
C ASP A 173 21.80 3.94 -0.94
N ALA A 174 22.83 4.80 -0.85
CA ALA A 174 22.69 6.11 -0.23
C ALA A 174 21.62 6.99 -0.94
N GLY A 175 21.48 6.86 -2.26
CA GLY A 175 20.45 7.57 -3.03
C GLY A 175 19.03 7.11 -2.68
N ASP A 176 18.85 5.82 -2.40
CA ASP A 176 17.56 5.29 -1.92
C ASP A 176 17.21 5.85 -0.53
N LEU A 177 18.20 5.91 0.38
CA LEU A 177 17.99 6.46 1.73
C LEU A 177 17.70 7.96 1.68
N LEU A 178 18.39 8.70 0.82
CA LEU A 178 18.09 10.13 0.58
C LEU A 178 16.67 10.30 0.03
N SER A 179 16.21 9.42 -0.86
CA SER A 179 14.84 9.44 -1.37
C SER A 179 13.80 9.17 -0.28
N VAL A 180 14.13 8.32 0.72
CA VAL A 180 13.29 8.14 1.92
C VAL A 180 13.22 9.44 2.72
N ALA A 181 14.36 10.07 3.07
CA ALA A 181 14.41 11.31 3.83
C ALA A 181 13.60 12.42 3.13
N ASN A 182 13.79 12.59 1.82
CA ASN A 182 13.05 13.57 1.02
C ASN A 182 11.53 13.31 1.04
N THR A 183 11.10 12.05 0.95
CA THR A 183 9.67 11.73 1.00
C THR A 183 9.07 11.98 2.38
N LEU A 184 9.80 11.69 3.47
CA LEU A 184 9.35 12.02 4.81
C LEU A 184 9.23 13.53 5.02
N ALA A 185 10.06 14.33 4.36
CA ALA A 185 9.98 15.78 4.37
C ALA A 185 8.70 16.36 3.73
N VAL A 186 8.04 15.60 2.86
CA VAL A 186 6.78 16.03 2.21
C VAL A 186 5.61 16.05 3.20
N LEU A 187 5.65 15.24 4.27
CA LEU A 187 4.52 15.09 5.19
C LEU A 187 4.05 16.40 5.85
N PRO A 188 4.93 17.26 6.41
CA PRO A 188 4.51 18.56 6.94
C PRO A 188 3.93 19.48 5.85
N ALA A 189 4.51 19.50 4.66
CA ALA A 189 4.04 20.33 3.55
C ALA A 189 2.64 19.94 3.07
N LEU A 190 2.29 18.66 3.12
CA LEU A 190 0.93 18.19 2.83
C LEU A 190 -0.09 18.68 3.87
N GLU A 191 0.30 18.77 5.14
CA GLU A 191 -0.56 19.35 6.20
C GLU A 191 -0.77 20.83 5.97
N GLU A 192 0.29 21.59 5.71
CA GLU A 192 0.21 23.03 5.41
C GLU A 192 -0.66 23.31 4.18
N ALA A 193 -0.60 22.46 3.15
CA ALA A 193 -1.42 22.62 1.95
C ALA A 193 -2.92 22.42 2.21
N ILE A 194 -3.30 21.74 3.30
CA ILE A 194 -4.69 21.52 3.71
C ILE A 194 -5.12 22.54 4.75
N ASP A 195 -4.24 22.91 5.69
CA ASP A 195 -4.59 23.75 6.82
C ASP A 195 -5.04 25.15 6.38
N GLY A 196 -6.09 25.65 7.03
CA GLY A 196 -6.68 26.95 6.68
C GLY A 196 -7.41 26.99 5.32
N THR A 197 -7.53 25.86 4.61
CA THR A 197 -8.26 25.75 3.34
C THR A 197 -9.60 25.00 3.52
N PRO A 198 -10.51 25.06 2.55
CA PRO A 198 -11.74 24.24 2.59
C PRO A 198 -11.48 22.73 2.75
N LEU A 199 -10.29 22.25 2.37
CA LEU A 199 -9.90 20.84 2.51
C LEU A 199 -9.74 20.38 3.97
N ALA A 200 -9.54 21.30 4.91
CA ALA A 200 -9.48 20.99 6.34
C ALA A 200 -10.80 20.38 6.88
N ASN A 201 -11.93 20.63 6.22
CA ASN A 201 -13.24 20.09 6.57
C ASN A 201 -13.63 18.86 5.72
N SER A 202 -12.70 18.33 4.92
CA SER A 202 -12.89 17.14 4.09
C SER A 202 -12.40 15.88 4.81
N PRO A 203 -12.56 14.67 4.21
CA PRO A 203 -11.94 13.44 4.74
C PRO A 203 -10.40 13.39 4.69
N LEU A 204 -9.74 14.34 4.03
CA LEU A 204 -8.29 14.32 3.82
C LEU A 204 -7.46 14.41 5.11
N PRO A 205 -7.80 15.24 6.12
CA PRO A 205 -7.06 15.28 7.38
C PRO A 205 -6.98 13.92 8.09
N GLU A 206 -8.05 13.12 8.03
CA GLU A 206 -8.05 11.75 8.61
C GLU A 206 -7.03 10.83 7.92
N VAL A 207 -6.83 11.00 6.62
CA VAL A 207 -5.84 10.22 5.85
C VAL A 207 -4.43 10.65 6.22
N LEU A 208 -4.18 11.95 6.36
CA LEU A 208 -2.88 12.51 6.73
C LEU A 208 -2.50 12.24 8.19
N ALA A 209 -3.47 12.02 9.07
CA ALA A 209 -3.23 11.67 10.47
C ALA A 209 -2.77 10.22 10.70
N LYS A 210 -2.87 9.33 9.69
CA LYS A 210 -2.52 7.91 9.83
C LYS A 210 -1.03 7.63 10.02
N PRO A 211 -0.09 8.31 9.32
CA PRO A 211 1.33 8.11 9.57
C PRO A 211 1.75 8.58 10.96
N ASP A 212 2.62 7.81 11.64
CA ASP A 212 3.25 8.24 12.87
C ASP A 212 4.25 9.37 12.57
N ARG A 213 3.88 10.58 12.93
CA ARG A 213 4.66 11.80 12.64
C ARG A 213 5.97 11.87 13.44
N ALA A 214 5.94 11.40 14.68
CA ALA A 214 7.13 11.40 15.53
C ALA A 214 8.16 10.42 14.98
N ALA A 215 7.74 9.17 14.69
CA ALA A 215 8.61 8.17 14.09
C ALA A 215 9.16 8.61 12.71
N ALA A 216 8.35 9.29 11.89
CA ALA A 216 8.79 9.82 10.60
C ALA A 216 9.84 10.94 10.74
N ALA A 217 9.66 11.82 11.71
CA ALA A 217 10.60 12.89 11.99
C ALA A 217 11.93 12.37 12.56
N ASP A 218 11.86 11.41 13.49
CA ASP A 218 13.05 10.79 14.10
C ASP A 218 13.86 10.05 13.04
N LEU A 219 13.21 9.22 12.20
CA LEU A 219 13.89 8.51 11.10
C LEU A 219 14.53 9.50 10.11
N ARG A 220 13.84 10.58 9.78
CA ARG A 220 14.40 11.60 8.90
C ARG A 220 15.65 12.23 9.50
N ALA A 221 15.62 12.60 10.80
CA ALA A 221 16.77 13.18 11.48
C ALA A 221 17.97 12.21 11.48
N GLU A 222 17.76 10.93 11.72
CA GLU A 222 18.80 9.91 11.63
C GLU A 222 19.41 9.80 10.22
N LEU A 223 18.57 9.88 9.18
CA LEU A 223 19.03 9.83 7.80
C LEU A 223 19.81 11.10 7.41
N ASP A 224 19.35 12.28 7.82
CA ASP A 224 20.02 13.56 7.56
C ASP A 224 21.40 13.67 8.28
N GLU A 225 21.58 12.95 9.41
CA GLU A 225 22.87 12.86 10.11
C GLU A 225 23.84 11.86 9.48
N ALA A 226 23.30 10.79 8.87
CA ALA A 226 24.07 9.68 8.33
C ALA A 226 24.55 9.89 6.87
N LEU A 227 23.90 10.79 6.15
CA LEU A 227 24.14 11.05 4.71
C LEU A 227 24.86 12.37 4.48
#